data_66d80091b621dbf94c545885bf723860
#
_entry.id   66d80091b621dbf94c545885bf723860
#
_cell.length_a   1.000
_cell.length_b   1.000
_cell.length_c   1.000
_cell.angle_alpha   90.00
_cell.angle_beta   90.00
_cell.angle_gamma   90.00
#
_symmetry.space_group_name_H-M   'P 1'
#
loop_
_entity.id
_entity.type
_entity.pdbx_description
1 polymer ?
#
loop_
_entity_poly.entity_id
_entity_poly.type
_entity_poly.pdbx_seq_one_letter_code
_entity_poly.pdbx_strand_id
1 'polypeptide(L)'
;MSEDVTRLLRESQNGRKGALDELLPIVYDELRRVAHRLLQSEYAETLPTTGLVHEAYLKLVDQHSVDWENRGQFFAIAAQAMRRILVDHARERHAKKREGIKISLDDAETLGTSLNETLLDLDEALNELAKLDETQAQIVNLRYFAGLTLEETAAVLQTSPSSVFRDWIFAKAWLYRKIND
;
A
#
# COMPACT_ATOMS: atom_id res chain seq x y z
N MET A 1 10.13 20.65 0.58
CA MET A 1 9.15 19.57 0.87
C MET A 1 9.77 18.16 0.82
N SER A 2 10.39 17.74 -0.28
CA SER A 2 11.02 16.40 -0.34
C SER A 2 12.19 16.23 0.63
N GLU A 3 13.04 17.25 0.75
CA GLU A 3 14.18 17.29 1.67
C GLU A 3 13.76 17.31 3.14
N ASP A 4 12.67 17.98 3.47
CA ASP A 4 12.16 18.03 4.85
C ASP A 4 11.65 16.67 5.32
N VAL A 5 10.95 15.93 4.46
CA VAL A 5 10.48 14.55 4.75
C VAL A 5 11.67 13.65 5.05
N THR A 6 12.68 13.64 4.18
CA THR A 6 13.89 12.81 4.36
C THR A 6 14.67 13.21 5.61
N ARG A 7 14.80 14.51 5.89
CA ARG A 7 15.46 15.03 7.09
C ARG A 7 14.73 14.56 8.36
N LEU A 8 13.41 14.76 8.43
CA LEU A 8 12.61 14.39 9.61
C LEU A 8 12.61 12.87 9.86
N LEU A 9 12.56 12.06 8.79
CA LEU A 9 12.69 10.62 8.90
C LEU A 9 14.03 10.20 9.52
N ARG A 10 15.15 10.77 9.06
CA ARG A 10 16.47 10.51 9.62
C ARG A 10 16.61 11.00 11.06
N GLU A 11 16.07 12.18 11.37
CA GLU A 11 16.05 12.71 12.73
C GLU A 11 15.27 11.81 13.69
N SER A 12 14.15 11.26 13.25
CA SER A 12 13.38 10.28 14.01
C SER A 12 14.19 9.01 14.30
N GLN A 13 14.90 8.48 13.31
CA GLN A 13 15.80 7.33 13.50
C GLN A 13 16.93 7.60 14.50
N ASN A 14 17.45 8.82 14.49
CA ASN A 14 18.47 9.27 15.45
C ASN A 14 17.90 9.57 16.85
N GLY A 15 16.63 9.23 17.11
CA GLY A 15 16.00 9.36 18.41
C GLY A 15 15.46 10.75 18.74
N ARG A 16 15.33 11.66 17.76
CA ARG A 16 14.73 12.97 18.00
C ARG A 16 13.23 12.80 18.29
N LYS A 17 12.86 13.03 19.55
CA LYS A 17 11.46 13.05 19.96
C LYS A 17 10.73 14.19 19.24
N GLY A 18 9.53 13.88 18.71
CA GLY A 18 8.68 14.87 17.99
C GLY A 18 8.97 15.00 16.50
N ALA A 19 10.03 14.40 15.94
CA ALA A 19 10.28 14.43 14.49
C ALA A 19 9.12 13.83 13.67
N LEU A 20 8.48 12.78 14.18
CA LEU A 20 7.32 12.16 13.56
C LEU A 20 6.06 13.03 13.66
N ASP A 21 5.89 13.76 14.77
CA ASP A 21 4.77 14.70 14.93
C ASP A 21 4.90 15.88 13.95
N GLU A 22 6.13 16.32 13.67
CA GLU A 22 6.39 17.32 12.63
C GLU A 22 6.24 16.76 11.22
N LEU A 23 6.54 15.47 11.01
CA LEU A 23 6.43 14.81 9.72
C LEU A 23 4.97 14.62 9.29
N LEU A 24 4.09 14.19 10.22
CA LEU A 24 2.72 13.83 9.90
C LEU A 24 1.95 14.93 9.15
N PRO A 25 1.94 16.21 9.56
CA PRO A 25 1.26 17.26 8.82
C PRO A 25 1.77 17.45 7.38
N ILE A 26 3.07 17.20 7.15
CA ILE A 26 3.72 17.36 5.84
C ILE A 26 3.30 16.26 4.88
N VAL A 27 3.15 15.02 5.37
CA VAL A 27 2.86 13.84 4.53
C VAL A 27 1.38 13.46 4.52
N TYR A 28 0.56 14.04 5.40
CA TYR A 28 -0.83 13.64 5.62
C TYR A 28 -1.68 13.66 4.35
N ASP A 29 -1.62 14.75 3.59
CA ASP A 29 -2.41 14.90 2.36
C ASP A 29 -2.02 13.88 1.29
N GLU A 30 -0.75 13.50 1.23
CA GLU A 30 -0.29 12.46 0.30
C GLU A 30 -0.67 11.07 0.78
N LEU A 31 -0.51 10.77 2.07
CA LEU A 31 -1.00 9.52 2.66
C LEU A 31 -2.50 9.36 2.44
N ARG A 32 -3.25 10.46 2.58
CA ARG A 32 -4.69 10.46 2.30
C ARG A 32 -4.99 10.18 0.82
N ARG A 33 -4.21 10.72 -0.12
CA ARG A 33 -4.36 10.40 -1.55
C ARG A 33 -4.04 8.94 -1.86
N VAL A 34 -3.00 8.38 -1.23
CA VAL A 34 -2.68 6.94 -1.35
C VAL A 34 -3.83 6.10 -0.82
N ALA A 35 -4.30 6.39 0.39
CA ALA A 35 -5.43 5.69 1.01
C ALA A 35 -6.70 5.78 0.16
N HIS A 36 -7.00 6.98 -0.36
CA HIS A 36 -8.18 7.19 -1.20
C HIS A 36 -8.10 6.36 -2.50
N ARG A 37 -6.94 6.29 -3.15
CA ARG A 37 -6.76 5.41 -4.34
C ARG A 37 -6.99 3.94 -4.02
N LEU A 38 -6.47 3.46 -2.89
CA LEU A 38 -6.67 2.09 -2.45
C LEU A 38 -8.14 1.78 -2.10
N LEU A 39 -8.86 2.77 -1.56
CA LEU A 39 -10.27 2.65 -1.20
C LEU A 39 -11.24 2.92 -2.36
N GLN A 40 -10.80 3.52 -3.47
CA GLN A 40 -11.64 3.71 -4.67
C GLN A 40 -12.09 2.38 -5.30
N SER A 41 -11.43 1.29 -5.01
CA SER A 41 -11.90 -0.06 -5.30
C SER A 41 -12.91 -0.60 -4.26
N GLU A 42 -13.80 0.27 -3.70
CA GLU A 42 -15.03 -0.06 -2.95
C GLU A 42 -14.90 -0.50 -1.47
N TYR A 43 -13.75 -0.20 -0.82
CA TYR A 43 -13.63 -0.40 0.64
C TYR A 43 -14.13 0.79 1.49
N ALA A 44 -14.62 1.86 0.85
CA ALA A 44 -14.98 3.12 1.52
C ALA A 44 -16.08 2.99 2.58
N GLU A 45 -16.92 1.96 2.51
CA GLU A 45 -18.02 1.77 3.47
C GLU A 45 -17.58 1.18 4.80
N THR A 46 -16.44 0.45 4.84
CA THR A 46 -16.03 -0.31 6.03
C THR A 46 -14.87 0.30 6.79
N LEU A 47 -14.01 1.03 6.09
CA LEU A 47 -12.88 1.74 6.71
C LEU A 47 -12.75 3.13 6.10
N PRO A 48 -13.00 4.21 6.86
CA PRO A 48 -12.85 5.56 6.36
C PRO A 48 -11.38 5.84 6.00
N THR A 49 -11.16 6.64 4.96
CA THR A 49 -9.81 7.04 4.48
C THR A 49 -8.90 7.51 5.63
N THR A 50 -9.45 8.29 6.55
CA THR A 50 -8.72 8.78 7.73
C THR A 50 -8.30 7.65 8.67
N GLY A 51 -9.16 6.65 8.86
CA GLY A 51 -8.87 5.46 9.67
C GLY A 51 -7.71 4.66 9.08
N LEU A 52 -7.73 4.42 7.77
CA LEU A 52 -6.64 3.73 7.07
C LEU A 52 -5.30 4.48 7.18
N VAL A 53 -5.33 5.81 7.02
CA VAL A 53 -4.12 6.65 7.18
C VAL A 53 -3.56 6.55 8.59
N HIS A 54 -4.41 6.67 9.61
CA HIS A 54 -3.98 6.61 11.01
C HIS A 54 -3.41 5.24 11.38
N GLU A 55 -4.07 4.15 10.99
CA GLU A 55 -3.61 2.80 11.29
C GLU A 55 -2.27 2.49 10.58
N ALA A 56 -2.14 2.91 9.32
CA ALA A 56 -0.89 2.76 8.58
C ALA A 56 0.24 3.59 9.21
N TYR A 57 -0.05 4.84 9.61
CA TYR A 57 0.92 5.71 10.25
C TYR A 57 1.45 5.12 11.56
N LEU A 58 0.58 4.61 12.43
CA LEU A 58 1.00 3.94 13.67
C LEU A 58 1.93 2.76 13.37
N LYS A 59 1.61 1.94 12.36
CA LYS A 59 2.48 0.83 11.94
C LYS A 59 3.83 1.30 11.40
N LEU A 60 3.90 2.48 10.77
CA LEU A 60 5.14 3.06 10.26
C LEU A 60 6.03 3.60 11.40
N VAL A 61 5.42 4.24 12.38
CA VAL A 61 6.13 4.80 13.55
C VAL A 61 6.77 3.71 14.40
N ASP A 62 6.12 2.56 14.53
CA ASP A 62 6.61 1.41 15.29
C ASP A 62 7.74 0.64 14.57
N GLN A 63 8.03 0.97 13.30
CA GLN A 63 9.11 0.31 12.55
C GLN A 63 10.48 0.92 12.87
N HIS A 64 11.08 0.51 13.97
CA HIS A 64 12.41 0.96 14.38
C HIS A 64 13.56 0.40 13.52
N SER A 65 13.30 -0.54 12.62
CA SER A 65 14.29 -1.26 11.81
C SER A 65 14.42 -0.78 10.36
N VAL A 66 13.63 0.22 9.95
CA VAL A 66 13.65 0.71 8.57
C VAL A 66 14.67 1.85 8.46
N ASP A 67 15.68 1.67 7.64
CA ASP A 67 16.61 2.74 7.29
C ASP A 67 15.96 3.63 6.22
N TRP A 68 15.50 4.81 6.64
CA TRP A 68 14.78 5.74 5.76
C TRP A 68 15.75 6.49 4.86
N GLU A 69 15.87 6.08 3.63
CA GLU A 69 16.78 6.70 2.66
C GLU A 69 16.17 7.93 2.00
N ASN A 70 14.89 7.87 1.63
CA ASN A 70 14.23 8.93 0.90
C ASN A 70 12.69 8.91 1.07
N ARG A 71 12.07 10.04 0.62
CA ARG A 71 10.62 10.22 0.65
C ARG A 71 9.85 9.14 -0.13
N GLY A 72 10.36 8.72 -1.28
CA GLY A 72 9.70 7.69 -2.10
C GLY A 72 9.59 6.36 -1.38
N GLN A 73 10.64 5.94 -0.68
CA GLN A 73 10.64 4.75 0.16
C GLN A 73 9.60 4.84 1.29
N PHE A 74 9.45 6.00 1.92
CA PHE A 74 8.42 6.22 2.95
C PHE A 74 7.02 5.95 2.41
N PHE A 75 6.65 6.54 1.26
CA PHE A 75 5.34 6.32 0.66
C PHE A 75 5.13 4.91 0.14
N ALA A 76 6.19 4.24 -0.32
CA ALA A 76 6.15 2.84 -0.71
C ALA A 76 5.77 1.93 0.47
N ILE A 77 6.44 2.13 1.60
CA ILE A 77 6.17 1.35 2.82
C ILE A 77 4.79 1.69 3.39
N ALA A 78 4.39 2.97 3.34
CA ALA A 78 3.05 3.40 3.73
C ALA A 78 1.96 2.72 2.89
N ALA A 79 2.11 2.70 1.57
CA ALA A 79 1.17 2.05 0.66
C ALA A 79 1.10 0.53 0.89
N GLN A 80 2.24 -0.11 1.15
CA GLN A 80 2.29 -1.53 1.50
C GLN A 80 1.60 -1.82 2.84
N ALA A 81 1.80 -0.97 3.85
CA ALA A 81 1.11 -1.09 5.13
C ALA A 81 -0.41 -0.93 4.97
N MET A 82 -0.86 0.08 4.22
CA MET A 82 -2.27 0.29 3.92
C MET A 82 -2.89 -0.91 3.18
N ARG A 83 -2.19 -1.45 2.16
CA ARG A 83 -2.64 -2.66 1.46
C ARG A 83 -2.82 -3.84 2.42
N ARG A 84 -1.83 -4.09 3.29
CA ARG A 84 -1.92 -5.18 4.28
C ARG A 84 -3.11 -5.01 5.22
N ILE A 85 -3.36 -3.79 5.71
CA ILE A 85 -4.53 -3.49 6.54
C ILE A 85 -5.82 -3.86 5.80
N LEU A 86 -5.97 -3.46 4.55
CA LEU A 86 -7.15 -3.78 3.74
C LEU A 86 -7.32 -5.28 3.48
N VAL A 87 -6.22 -5.99 3.23
CA VAL A 87 -6.21 -7.45 3.05
C VAL A 87 -6.65 -8.14 4.35
N ASP A 88 -6.14 -7.71 5.49
CA ASP A 88 -6.49 -8.27 6.79
C ASP A 88 -7.99 -8.05 7.09
N HIS A 89 -8.52 -6.85 6.84
CA HIS A 89 -9.95 -6.57 6.94
C HIS A 89 -10.79 -7.44 5.99
N ALA A 90 -10.34 -7.64 4.75
CA ALA A 90 -11.03 -8.50 3.79
C ALA A 90 -11.07 -9.96 4.28
N ARG A 91 -9.95 -10.48 4.81
CA ARG A 91 -9.86 -11.84 5.36
C ARG A 91 -10.77 -12.03 6.57
N GLU A 92 -10.82 -11.07 7.49
CA GLU A 92 -11.71 -11.10 8.66
C GLU A 92 -13.19 -11.13 8.25
N ARG A 93 -13.59 -10.34 7.25
CA ARG A 93 -14.97 -10.37 6.71
C ARG A 93 -15.31 -11.73 6.10
N HIS A 94 -14.39 -12.33 5.35
CA HIS A 94 -14.58 -13.67 4.79
C HIS A 94 -14.71 -14.74 5.88
N ALA A 95 -13.90 -14.67 6.94
CA ALA A 95 -13.99 -15.59 8.06
C ALA A 95 -15.34 -15.49 8.78
N LYS A 96 -15.79 -14.27 9.10
CA LYS A 96 -17.10 -14.01 9.72
C LYS A 96 -18.28 -14.53 8.88
N LYS A 97 -18.21 -14.42 7.54
CA LYS A 97 -19.22 -14.99 6.65
C LYS A 97 -19.29 -16.52 6.73
N ARG A 98 -18.15 -17.21 6.87
CA ARG A 98 -18.09 -18.68 7.01
C ARG A 98 -18.62 -19.17 8.35
N GLU A 99 -18.48 -18.40 9.42
CA GLU A 99 -18.98 -18.73 10.76
C GLU A 99 -20.50 -18.53 10.91
N GLY A 100 -21.22 -18.14 9.84
CA GLY A 100 -22.68 -18.01 9.85
C GLY A 100 -23.19 -16.86 10.70
N ILE A 101 -22.35 -15.91 11.07
CA ILE A 101 -22.77 -14.66 11.69
C ILE A 101 -23.56 -13.89 10.65
N LYS A 102 -24.89 -13.75 10.87
CA LYS A 102 -25.80 -13.02 10.01
C LYS A 102 -25.33 -11.56 9.95
N ILE A 103 -24.57 -11.22 8.91
CA ILE A 103 -24.41 -9.87 8.46
C ILE A 103 -25.79 -9.47 7.92
N SER A 104 -26.29 -8.30 8.28
CA SER A 104 -27.64 -7.85 7.88
C SER A 104 -27.83 -7.99 6.38
N LEU A 105 -29.04 -8.36 5.95
CA LEU A 105 -29.36 -8.54 4.51
C LEU A 105 -29.12 -7.26 3.68
N ASP A 106 -29.08 -6.10 4.30
CA ASP A 106 -28.74 -4.82 3.66
C ASP A 106 -27.23 -4.71 3.32
N ASP A 107 -26.36 -5.42 4.05
CA ASP A 107 -24.93 -5.51 3.77
C ASP A 107 -24.56 -6.61 2.74
N ALA A 108 -25.53 -7.45 2.36
CA ALA A 108 -25.31 -8.61 1.51
C ALA A 108 -25.53 -8.33 0.01
N GLU A 109 -26.06 -7.16 -0.35
CA GLU A 109 -26.31 -6.86 -1.78
C GLU A 109 -25.02 -6.57 -2.56
N THR A 110 -24.48 -7.61 -3.05
CA THR A 110 -24.03 -7.90 -4.43
C THR A 110 -22.71 -7.32 -4.92
N LEU A 111 -22.11 -6.25 -4.38
CA LEU A 111 -20.89 -5.67 -4.96
C LEU A 111 -19.64 -5.90 -4.09
N GLY A 112 -19.76 -5.89 -2.78
CA GLY A 112 -18.63 -6.02 -1.88
C GLY A 112 -17.98 -7.42 -1.83
N THR A 113 -18.61 -8.47 -2.36
CA THR A 113 -18.07 -9.83 -2.32
C THR A 113 -17.04 -10.06 -3.42
N SER A 114 -17.35 -9.66 -4.66
CA SER A 114 -16.45 -9.85 -5.80
C SER A 114 -15.16 -9.01 -5.70
N LEU A 115 -15.22 -7.86 -5.04
CA LEU A 115 -14.09 -6.94 -4.93
C LEU A 115 -13.14 -7.28 -3.77
N ASN A 116 -13.68 -7.81 -2.67
CA ASN A 116 -12.87 -8.42 -1.64
C ASN A 116 -12.08 -9.61 -2.19
N GLU A 117 -12.71 -10.42 -3.04
CA GLU A 117 -12.06 -11.51 -3.75
C GLU A 117 -10.95 -10.97 -4.66
N THR A 118 -11.23 -9.96 -5.48
CA THR A 118 -10.23 -9.35 -6.37
C THR A 118 -9.02 -8.77 -5.64
N LEU A 119 -9.18 -8.17 -4.45
CA LEU A 119 -8.05 -7.70 -3.66
C LEU A 119 -7.23 -8.86 -3.09
N LEU A 120 -7.90 -9.90 -2.61
CA LEU A 120 -7.21 -11.10 -2.09
C LEU A 120 -6.45 -11.81 -3.20
N ASP A 121 -7.06 -11.95 -4.39
CA ASP A 121 -6.42 -12.54 -5.56
C ASP A 121 -5.21 -11.71 -6.03
N LEU A 122 -5.33 -10.39 -6.02
CA LEU A 122 -4.21 -9.49 -6.34
C LEU A 122 -3.09 -9.59 -5.30
N ASP A 123 -3.43 -9.67 -4.00
CA ASP A 123 -2.44 -9.82 -2.95
C ASP A 123 -1.70 -11.15 -3.06
N GLU A 124 -2.41 -12.24 -3.34
CA GLU A 124 -1.83 -13.56 -3.56
C GLU A 124 -0.94 -13.59 -4.80
N ALA A 125 -1.42 -13.05 -5.92
CA ALA A 125 -0.63 -12.94 -7.15
C ALA A 125 0.64 -12.09 -6.95
N LEU A 126 0.57 -10.99 -6.22
CA LEU A 126 1.74 -10.17 -5.89
C LEU A 126 2.75 -10.90 -5.00
N ASN A 127 2.27 -11.70 -4.05
CA ASN A 127 3.14 -12.51 -3.21
C ASN A 127 3.84 -13.62 -4.01
N GLU A 128 3.16 -14.20 -5.00
CA GLU A 128 3.78 -15.14 -5.95
C GLU A 128 4.79 -14.43 -6.86
N LEU A 129 4.44 -13.27 -7.41
CA LEU A 129 5.37 -12.48 -8.22
C LEU A 129 6.63 -12.13 -7.45
N ALA A 130 6.51 -11.75 -6.17
CA ALA A 130 7.65 -11.44 -5.32
C ALA A 130 8.61 -12.62 -5.12
N LYS A 131 8.10 -13.87 -5.16
CA LYS A 131 8.94 -15.06 -5.11
C LYS A 131 9.68 -15.34 -6.44
N LEU A 132 9.11 -14.91 -7.56
CA LEU A 132 9.66 -15.06 -8.89
C LEU A 132 10.62 -13.93 -9.26
N ASP A 133 10.20 -12.71 -8.99
CA ASP A 133 10.95 -11.47 -9.26
C ASP A 133 10.53 -10.38 -8.25
N GLU A 134 11.34 -10.23 -7.21
CA GLU A 134 11.11 -9.26 -6.15
C GLU A 134 11.09 -7.82 -6.69
N THR A 135 11.96 -7.52 -7.67
CA THR A 135 12.04 -6.17 -8.26
C THR A 135 10.75 -5.81 -8.98
N GLN A 136 10.18 -6.72 -9.76
CA GLN A 136 8.89 -6.50 -10.42
C GLN A 136 7.75 -6.30 -9.43
N ALA A 137 7.71 -7.07 -8.34
CA ALA A 137 6.72 -6.89 -7.29
C ALA A 137 6.89 -5.55 -6.57
N GLN A 138 8.12 -5.10 -6.31
CA GLN A 138 8.41 -3.77 -5.75
C GLN A 138 7.96 -2.66 -6.70
N ILE A 139 8.21 -2.78 -8.00
CA ILE A 139 7.74 -1.81 -9.00
C ILE A 139 6.21 -1.69 -8.97
N VAL A 140 5.48 -2.80 -8.84
CA VAL A 140 4.01 -2.75 -8.72
C VAL A 140 3.60 -2.01 -7.44
N ASN A 141 4.23 -2.30 -6.32
CA ASN A 141 3.94 -1.61 -5.06
C ASN A 141 4.18 -0.09 -5.16
N LEU A 142 5.30 0.32 -5.77
CA LEU A 142 5.65 1.73 -5.94
C LEU A 142 4.74 2.46 -6.93
N ARG A 143 4.47 1.86 -8.09
CA ARG A 143 3.73 2.46 -9.18
C ARG A 143 2.22 2.45 -8.96
N TYR A 144 1.67 1.26 -8.65
CA TYR A 144 0.23 1.07 -8.56
C TYR A 144 -0.33 1.53 -7.21
N PHE A 145 0.27 1.08 -6.11
CA PHE A 145 -0.25 1.40 -4.78
C PHE A 145 0.24 2.76 -4.26
N ALA A 146 1.54 3.03 -4.28
CA ALA A 146 2.06 4.32 -3.83
C ALA A 146 1.86 5.44 -4.86
N GLY A 147 1.71 5.12 -6.15
CA GLY A 147 1.45 6.07 -7.24
C GLY A 147 2.67 6.91 -7.61
N LEU A 148 3.87 6.37 -7.43
CA LEU A 148 5.10 7.03 -7.85
C LEU A 148 5.21 7.08 -9.37
N THR A 149 5.89 8.11 -9.89
CA THR A 149 6.25 8.19 -11.31
C THR A 149 7.32 7.16 -11.67
N LEU A 150 7.63 7.01 -12.97
CA LEU A 150 8.73 6.14 -13.41
C LEU A 150 10.07 6.62 -12.85
N GLU A 151 10.30 7.93 -12.84
CA GLU A 151 11.50 8.58 -12.35
C GLU A 151 11.66 8.39 -10.83
N GLU A 152 10.58 8.62 -10.07
CA GLU A 152 10.57 8.40 -8.61
C GLU A 152 10.80 6.94 -8.25
N THR A 153 10.16 6.02 -8.98
CA THR A 153 10.36 4.58 -8.80
C THR A 153 11.79 4.17 -9.12
N ALA A 154 12.36 4.68 -10.21
CA ALA A 154 13.73 4.43 -10.59
C ALA A 154 14.72 4.95 -9.54
N ALA A 155 14.46 6.12 -8.97
CA ALA A 155 15.28 6.69 -7.90
C ALA A 155 15.23 5.84 -6.62
N VAL A 156 14.04 5.32 -6.24
CA VAL A 156 13.89 4.43 -5.08
C VAL A 156 14.63 3.11 -5.29
N LEU A 157 14.54 2.53 -6.50
CA LEU A 157 15.15 1.23 -6.82
C LEU A 157 16.59 1.35 -7.33
N GLN A 158 17.16 2.56 -7.37
CA GLN A 158 18.52 2.83 -7.87
C GLN A 158 18.77 2.25 -9.27
N THR A 159 17.78 2.41 -10.17
CA THR A 159 17.80 1.90 -11.55
C THR A 159 17.40 2.98 -12.55
N SER A 160 17.25 2.62 -13.83
CA SER A 160 16.82 3.57 -14.86
C SER A 160 15.29 3.59 -15.04
N PRO A 161 14.68 4.73 -15.42
CA PRO A 161 13.25 4.78 -15.76
C PRO A 161 12.86 3.82 -16.87
N SER A 162 13.75 3.58 -17.83
CA SER A 162 13.52 2.64 -18.94
C SER A 162 13.43 1.19 -18.44
N SER A 163 14.27 0.80 -17.48
CA SER A 163 14.19 -0.52 -16.85
C SER A 163 12.88 -0.67 -16.06
N VAL A 164 12.53 0.35 -15.25
CA VAL A 164 11.26 0.36 -14.51
C VAL A 164 10.06 0.23 -15.46
N PHE A 165 10.08 0.95 -16.60
CA PHE A 165 9.00 0.88 -17.59
C PHE A 165 8.83 -0.52 -18.18
N ARG A 166 9.93 -1.15 -18.59
CA ARG A 166 9.92 -2.51 -19.13
C ARG A 166 9.37 -3.51 -18.10
N ASP A 167 9.93 -3.48 -16.89
CA ASP A 167 9.57 -4.42 -15.84
C ASP A 167 8.12 -4.20 -15.34
N TRP A 168 7.65 -2.94 -15.35
CA TRP A 168 6.24 -2.58 -15.10
C TRP A 168 5.28 -3.22 -16.11
N ILE A 169 5.63 -3.20 -17.41
CA ILE A 169 4.80 -3.82 -18.46
C ILE A 169 4.73 -5.34 -18.24
N PHE A 170 5.87 -5.99 -17.97
CA PHE A 170 5.90 -7.42 -17.71
C PHE A 170 5.10 -7.79 -16.45
N ALA A 171 5.31 -7.08 -15.37
CA ALA A 171 4.59 -7.32 -14.11
C ALA A 171 3.07 -7.21 -14.29
N LYS A 172 2.59 -6.18 -14.98
CA LYS A 172 1.16 -6.02 -15.28
C LYS A 172 0.61 -7.16 -16.10
N ALA A 173 1.30 -7.56 -17.16
CA ALA A 173 0.86 -8.66 -18.02
C ALA A 173 0.80 -9.99 -17.27
N TRP A 174 1.80 -10.25 -16.40
CA TRP A 174 1.85 -11.45 -15.58
C TRP A 174 0.70 -11.48 -14.56
N LEU A 175 0.49 -10.37 -13.83
CA LEU A 175 -0.59 -10.25 -12.84
C LEU A 175 -1.97 -10.40 -13.50
N TYR A 176 -2.18 -9.77 -14.66
CA TYR A 176 -3.43 -9.88 -15.39
C TYR A 176 -3.76 -11.32 -15.75
N ARG A 177 -2.79 -12.08 -16.25
CA ARG A 177 -2.98 -13.50 -16.55
C ARG A 177 -3.28 -14.30 -15.28
N LYS A 178 -2.47 -14.08 -14.23
CA LYS A 178 -2.58 -14.85 -12.98
C LYS A 178 -3.95 -14.67 -12.29
N ILE A 179 -4.55 -13.49 -12.39
CA ILE A 179 -5.85 -13.20 -11.76
C ILE A 179 -7.03 -13.69 -12.63
N ASN A 180 -6.84 -13.81 -13.94
CA ASN A 180 -7.94 -14.18 -14.87
C ASN A 180 -7.87 -15.64 -15.37
N ASP A 181 -6.84 -16.40 -14.99
CA ASP A 181 -6.72 -17.85 -15.24
C ASP A 181 -7.33 -18.64 -14.07
#